data_c4953247c39e8f65aa0009ac02089fb9
#
_entry.id   c4953247c39e8f65aa0009ac02089fb9
#
_cell.length_a   1.000
_cell.length_b   1.000
_cell.length_c   1.000
_cell.angle_alpha   90.00
_cell.angle_beta   90.00
_cell.angle_gamma   90.00
#
_symmetry.space_group_name_H-M   'P 1'
#
loop_
_entity.id
_entity.type
_entity.pdbx_description
1 polymer ?
#
loop_
_entity_poly.entity_id
_entity_poly.type
_entity_poly.pdbx_seq_one_letter_code
_entity_poly.pdbx_strand_id
1 'polypeptide(L)'
;GIIKKSEVEVLYPRINVVHRMWDNLLKLEAQISGYQRSYGFPYSDWYENPYYNALKYNPTYSVKNEDGTWNESGSSPTRLNPVALLEETKGDNKDTNIKMYGKATLNPIEGLNINWLFSREIDNFYGSYYETSRHKSTTMYGKNGYASQTSSRTQNDMMEITAQYANHFGSHNIDGLVGYSWNDYNYRYSSMSNYDFPSDDYTFNNMGVGTALTEGKATVGTSQNSSRLVGWFARLNYNYANKYFLSASIRYEGSSKFGANHKWGTFPAVSAGWNMAKENFMKDASFINNLKLRAGYGITGTIPASSYMSLTRLNLGGYAYYKGQWINQLKASGNANPDLRWEKKKEFNLGLDYGFFNDRIFGSIDYYIRTTKDLIWDYKVAVPPYVSSSITANAGSIRNSGVEVSLNAVPVQTKDFTWNSNLNFSTNKSKLLSLSNDKYVAGNYIDGLVFNSITHRLEVGKPLGDFYGWKSVGIDENGGWLIESADGTVKSFADAQASDRKVIGNALPK
;
A
#
# COMPACT_ATOMS: atom_id res chain seq x y z
N GLY A 1 8.11 26.44 -1.70
CA GLY A 1 8.39 25.37 -0.75
C GLY A 1 9.63 25.65 0.11
N ILE A 2 9.88 24.87 1.14
CA ILE A 2 11.07 25.01 2.02
C ILE A 2 12.34 24.59 1.25
N ILE A 3 12.22 23.62 0.36
CA ILE A 3 13.31 23.13 -0.48
C ILE A 3 13.21 23.82 -1.86
N LYS A 4 14.35 24.30 -2.39
CA LYS A 4 14.41 24.84 -3.75
C LYS A 4 13.92 23.81 -4.77
N LYS A 5 13.27 24.27 -5.86
CA LYS A 5 12.72 23.45 -6.96
C LYS A 5 11.61 22.47 -6.52
N SER A 6 11.05 22.60 -5.30
CA SER A 6 9.97 21.75 -4.80
C SER A 6 8.56 22.31 -5.09
N GLU A 7 8.45 23.11 -6.13
CA GLU A 7 7.18 23.68 -6.57
C GLU A 7 6.32 22.61 -7.24
N VAL A 8 5.03 22.65 -6.92
CA VAL A 8 4.02 21.77 -7.52
C VAL A 8 2.85 22.62 -7.94
N GLU A 9 2.50 22.54 -9.21
CA GLU A 9 1.28 23.13 -9.75
C GLU A 9 0.25 22.03 -10.00
N VAL A 10 -0.98 22.25 -9.54
CA VAL A 10 -2.05 21.25 -9.71
C VAL A 10 -3.35 21.92 -10.14
N LEU A 11 -3.94 21.41 -11.21
CA LEU A 11 -5.26 21.79 -11.70
C LEU A 11 -6.23 20.62 -11.53
N TYR A 12 -7.41 20.86 -10.94
CA TYR A 12 -8.45 19.87 -10.68
C TYR A 12 -9.78 20.22 -11.38
N PRO A 13 -9.97 19.91 -12.66
CA PRO A 13 -11.26 20.09 -13.32
C PRO A 13 -12.26 19.01 -12.90
N ARG A 14 -13.53 19.42 -12.76
CA ARG A 14 -14.64 18.49 -12.53
C ARG A 14 -15.92 19.03 -13.15
N ILE A 15 -16.60 18.17 -13.91
CA ILE A 15 -17.92 18.41 -14.48
C ILE A 15 -18.84 17.27 -14.06
N ASN A 16 -20.03 17.61 -13.59
CA ASN A 16 -21.05 16.67 -13.16
C ASN A 16 -22.36 17.05 -13.85
N VAL A 17 -23.00 16.07 -14.47
CA VAL A 17 -24.31 16.24 -15.12
C VAL A 17 -25.24 15.16 -14.58
N VAL A 18 -26.42 15.57 -14.14
CA VAL A 18 -27.50 14.67 -13.72
C VAL A 18 -28.77 15.04 -14.48
N HIS A 19 -29.34 14.06 -15.15
CA HIS A 19 -30.59 14.21 -15.86
C HIS A 19 -31.61 13.17 -15.39
N ARG A 20 -32.85 13.61 -15.14
CA ARG A 20 -33.97 12.76 -14.73
C ARG A 20 -35.06 12.84 -15.78
N MET A 21 -35.60 11.71 -16.14
CA MET A 21 -36.61 11.56 -17.18
C MET A 21 -37.79 10.70 -16.67
N TRP A 22 -38.97 10.93 -17.26
CA TRP A 22 -40.17 10.15 -17.05
C TRP A 22 -40.54 10.00 -15.58
N ASP A 23 -40.73 11.12 -14.87
CA ASP A 23 -41.06 11.17 -13.43
C ASP A 23 -40.10 10.38 -12.55
N ASN A 24 -38.79 10.49 -12.84
CA ASN A 24 -37.72 9.76 -12.17
C ASN A 24 -37.65 8.25 -12.46
N LEU A 25 -38.40 7.76 -13.46
CA LEU A 25 -38.24 6.37 -13.90
C LEU A 25 -36.80 6.08 -14.35
N LEU A 26 -36.15 7.04 -15.04
CA LEU A 26 -34.76 6.93 -15.46
C LEU A 26 -33.95 8.14 -14.98
N LYS A 27 -32.85 7.90 -14.28
CA LYS A 27 -31.85 8.90 -13.91
C LYS A 27 -30.53 8.57 -14.59
N LEU A 28 -29.96 9.53 -15.31
CA LEU A 28 -28.64 9.45 -15.93
C LEU A 28 -27.70 10.39 -15.19
N GLU A 29 -26.51 9.90 -14.87
CA GLU A 29 -25.45 10.63 -14.20
C GLU A 29 -24.17 10.46 -15.00
N ALA A 30 -23.50 11.55 -15.33
CA ALA A 30 -22.20 11.55 -15.98
C ALA A 30 -21.26 12.49 -15.24
N GLN A 31 -20.03 12.05 -15.03
CA GLN A 31 -18.99 12.85 -14.44
C GLN A 31 -17.70 12.69 -15.22
N ILE A 32 -17.04 13.81 -15.46
CA ILE A 32 -15.64 13.85 -15.89
C ILE A 32 -14.90 14.64 -14.83
N SER A 33 -13.85 14.07 -14.27
CA SER A 33 -12.98 14.72 -13.30
C SER A 33 -11.55 14.26 -13.52
N GLY A 34 -10.60 14.99 -12.98
CA GLY A 34 -9.22 14.60 -13.05
C GLY A 34 -8.31 15.63 -12.42
N TYR A 35 -7.03 15.45 -12.63
CA TYR A 35 -6.03 16.44 -12.31
C TYR A 35 -4.90 16.44 -13.33
N GLN A 36 -4.27 17.58 -13.46
CA GLN A 36 -2.95 17.71 -14.07
C GLN A 36 -2.01 18.28 -13.03
N ARG A 37 -0.94 17.57 -12.74
CA ARG A 37 0.10 17.98 -11.80
C ARG A 37 1.42 18.13 -12.55
N SER A 38 2.08 19.26 -12.38
CA SER A 38 3.41 19.55 -12.94
C SER A 38 4.35 19.89 -11.81
N TYR A 39 5.55 19.33 -11.82
CA TYR A 39 6.56 19.60 -10.81
C TYR A 39 7.97 19.36 -11.34
N GLY A 40 8.87 20.28 -11.00
CA GLY A 40 10.27 20.23 -11.44
C GLY A 40 11.22 19.56 -10.45
N PHE A 41 10.74 19.08 -9.29
CA PHE A 41 11.62 18.48 -8.30
C PHE A 41 12.20 17.17 -8.84
N PRO A 42 13.54 17.07 -8.95
CA PRO A 42 14.17 15.84 -9.37
C PRO A 42 14.03 14.82 -8.26
N TYR A 43 13.14 13.85 -8.48
CA TYR A 43 13.04 12.70 -7.59
C TYR A 43 14.16 11.73 -7.99
N SER A 44 15.21 11.72 -7.20
CA SER A 44 16.29 10.74 -7.32
C SER A 44 16.11 9.64 -6.30
N ASP A 45 16.74 8.52 -6.54
CA ASP A 45 16.83 7.41 -5.61
C ASP A 45 17.37 7.86 -4.24
N TRP A 46 17.17 7.04 -3.25
CA TRP A 46 17.53 7.23 -1.85
C TRP A 46 18.85 7.99 -1.59
N TYR A 47 19.94 7.64 -2.29
CA TYR A 47 21.27 8.25 -2.03
C TYR A 47 21.39 9.69 -2.52
N GLU A 48 20.65 10.06 -3.54
CA GLU A 48 20.72 11.37 -4.20
C GLU A 48 19.57 12.28 -3.79
N ASN A 49 18.75 11.86 -2.83
CA ASN A 49 17.66 12.67 -2.31
C ASN A 49 18.22 13.86 -1.50
N PRO A 50 18.00 15.12 -1.93
CA PRO A 50 18.56 16.29 -1.29
C PRO A 50 18.12 16.46 0.17
N TYR A 51 16.86 16.14 0.50
CA TYR A 51 16.34 16.20 1.86
C TYR A 51 17.07 15.21 2.78
N TYR A 52 17.22 13.98 2.33
CA TYR A 52 17.90 12.94 3.08
C TYR A 52 19.38 13.25 3.31
N ASN A 53 20.05 13.81 2.28
CA ASN A 53 21.42 14.25 2.40
C ASN A 53 21.56 15.46 3.35
N ALA A 54 20.63 16.42 3.32
CA ALA A 54 20.63 17.57 4.23
C ALA A 54 20.56 17.17 5.71
N LEU A 55 19.86 16.08 6.05
CA LEU A 55 19.78 15.56 7.43
C LEU A 55 21.09 14.90 7.90
N LYS A 56 21.95 14.48 6.99
CA LYS A 56 23.18 13.74 7.27
C LYS A 56 24.45 14.56 7.04
N TYR A 57 24.36 15.63 6.26
CA TYR A 57 25.52 16.46 5.92
C TYR A 57 25.93 17.31 7.11
N ASN A 58 27.25 17.50 7.29
CA ASN A 58 27.76 18.32 8.37
C ASN A 58 27.48 19.81 8.08
N PRO A 59 26.69 20.49 8.92
CA PRO A 59 26.30 21.90 8.69
C PRO A 59 27.46 22.90 8.82
N THR A 60 28.61 22.46 9.34
CA THR A 60 29.83 23.33 9.45
C THR A 60 30.65 23.36 8.17
N TYR A 61 30.35 22.48 7.20
CA TYR A 61 31.06 22.53 5.92
C TYR A 61 30.54 23.66 5.04
N SER A 62 31.45 24.42 4.41
CA SER A 62 31.07 25.38 3.38
C SER A 62 30.40 24.65 2.20
N VAL A 63 29.39 25.27 1.59
CA VAL A 63 28.71 24.72 0.41
C VAL A 63 29.65 24.65 -0.80
N LYS A 64 30.53 25.63 -0.96
CA LYS A 64 31.51 25.77 -2.04
C LYS A 64 32.92 25.98 -1.50
N ASN A 65 33.88 25.59 -2.29
CA ASN A 65 35.30 25.90 -2.12
C ASN A 65 35.57 27.36 -2.52
N GLU A 66 36.77 27.88 -2.20
CA GLU A 66 37.19 29.24 -2.53
C GLU A 66 37.22 29.49 -4.06
N ASP A 67 37.49 28.45 -4.85
CA ASP A 67 37.51 28.49 -6.31
C ASP A 67 36.09 28.41 -6.95
N GLY A 68 35.05 28.37 -6.13
CA GLY A 68 33.65 28.30 -6.58
C GLY A 68 33.14 26.89 -6.94
N THR A 69 33.98 25.87 -6.87
CA THR A 69 33.55 24.46 -7.04
C THR A 69 32.74 23.97 -5.84
N TRP A 70 31.99 22.87 -5.99
CA TRP A 70 31.24 22.31 -4.88
C TRP A 70 32.19 21.69 -3.84
N ASN A 71 31.94 22.02 -2.57
CA ASN A 71 32.68 21.38 -1.49
C ASN A 71 32.15 19.96 -1.26
N GLU A 72 32.93 18.99 -1.70
CA GLU A 72 32.63 17.58 -1.58
C GLU A 72 33.50 16.88 -0.50
N SER A 73 34.17 17.62 0.35
CA SER A 73 35.08 17.09 1.37
C SER A 73 34.43 16.13 2.35
N GLY A 74 33.12 16.33 2.65
CA GLY A 74 32.34 15.46 3.48
C GLY A 74 31.57 14.37 2.72
N SER A 75 31.73 14.31 1.39
CA SER A 75 30.94 13.41 0.54
C SER A 75 31.48 11.97 0.56
N SER A 76 30.55 11.05 0.45
CA SER A 76 30.77 9.61 0.26
C SER A 76 29.71 9.08 -0.69
N PRO A 77 29.79 7.85 -1.20
CA PRO A 77 28.76 7.28 -2.05
C PRO A 77 27.33 7.34 -1.47
N THR A 78 27.21 7.49 -0.15
CA THR A 78 25.92 7.53 0.57
C THR A 78 25.63 8.85 1.26
N ARG A 79 26.46 9.87 1.03
CA ARG A 79 26.33 11.20 1.63
C ARG A 79 26.93 12.26 0.70
N LEU A 80 26.09 13.04 0.06
CA LEU A 80 26.45 14.02 -0.95
C LEU A 80 26.12 15.45 -0.46
N ASN A 81 26.77 16.46 -1.05
CA ASN A 81 26.43 17.85 -0.77
C ASN A 81 24.99 18.16 -1.21
N PRO A 82 24.04 18.44 -0.31
CA PRO A 82 22.64 18.58 -0.63
C PRO A 82 22.30 19.77 -1.52
N VAL A 83 23.12 20.83 -1.47
CA VAL A 83 22.92 22.00 -2.32
C VAL A 83 23.43 21.72 -3.74
N ALA A 84 24.56 21.03 -3.87
CA ALA A 84 25.06 20.58 -5.17
C ALA A 84 24.06 19.66 -5.85
N LEU A 85 23.45 18.72 -5.12
CA LEU A 85 22.39 17.84 -5.64
C LEU A 85 21.23 18.66 -6.24
N LEU A 86 20.78 19.70 -5.58
CA LEU A 86 19.70 20.56 -6.07
C LEU A 86 20.10 21.40 -7.28
N GLU A 87 21.31 21.97 -7.29
CA GLU A 87 21.72 22.89 -8.35
C GLU A 87 22.13 22.15 -9.63
N GLU A 88 22.72 20.97 -9.50
CA GLU A 88 23.23 20.18 -10.63
C GLU A 88 22.22 19.18 -11.18
N THR A 89 20.95 19.27 -10.76
CA THR A 89 19.85 18.46 -11.32
C THR A 89 18.76 19.32 -11.95
N LYS A 90 18.12 18.78 -12.99
CA LYS A 90 16.90 19.32 -13.61
C LYS A 90 15.86 18.22 -13.69
N GLY A 91 14.61 18.55 -13.44
CA GLY A 91 13.47 17.63 -13.57
C GLY A 91 12.33 18.34 -14.27
N ASP A 92 11.57 17.57 -15.04
CA ASP A 92 10.28 17.98 -15.61
C ASP A 92 9.33 16.77 -15.54
N ASN A 93 8.34 16.87 -14.64
CA ASN A 93 7.42 15.78 -14.39
C ASN A 93 5.99 16.27 -14.59
N LYS A 94 5.24 15.50 -15.34
CA LYS A 94 3.82 15.74 -15.58
C LYS A 94 3.01 14.48 -15.31
N ASP A 95 2.01 14.63 -14.47
CA ASP A 95 1.11 13.58 -14.05
C ASP A 95 -0.33 14.03 -14.37
N THR A 96 -1.04 13.25 -15.17
CA THR A 96 -2.39 13.56 -15.63
C THR A 96 -3.31 12.40 -15.34
N ASN A 97 -4.32 12.63 -14.52
CA ASN A 97 -5.41 11.70 -14.26
C ASN A 97 -6.69 12.18 -14.93
N ILE A 98 -7.39 11.29 -15.59
CA ILE A 98 -8.73 11.51 -16.13
C ILE A 98 -9.62 10.37 -15.68
N LYS A 99 -10.70 10.71 -14.99
CA LYS A 99 -11.73 9.77 -14.53
C LYS A 99 -13.06 10.13 -15.15
N MET A 100 -13.58 9.22 -15.93
CA MET A 100 -14.90 9.26 -16.53
C MET A 100 -15.82 8.28 -15.82
N TYR A 101 -17.01 8.70 -15.50
CA TYR A 101 -18.01 7.94 -14.79
C TYR A 101 -19.36 8.15 -15.45
N GLY A 102 -20.07 7.09 -15.74
CA GLY A 102 -21.45 7.09 -16.24
C GLY A 102 -22.30 6.12 -15.44
N LYS A 103 -23.47 6.56 -15.00
CA LYS A 103 -24.43 5.71 -14.27
C LYS A 103 -25.83 5.95 -14.80
N ALA A 104 -26.54 4.86 -15.11
CA ALA A 104 -27.96 4.84 -15.36
C ALA A 104 -28.67 4.16 -14.19
N THR A 105 -29.69 4.78 -13.63
CA THR A 105 -30.55 4.22 -12.58
C THR A 105 -31.98 4.14 -13.13
N LEU A 106 -32.55 2.94 -13.17
CA LEU A 106 -33.93 2.69 -13.56
C LEU A 106 -34.73 2.35 -12.28
N ASN A 107 -35.85 3.05 -12.08
CA ASN A 107 -36.76 2.87 -10.95
C ASN A 107 -38.13 2.38 -11.46
N PRO A 108 -38.28 1.08 -11.84
CA PRO A 108 -39.47 0.59 -12.53
C PRO A 108 -40.69 0.49 -11.63
N ILE A 109 -40.50 0.27 -10.34
CA ILE A 109 -41.52 0.25 -9.29
C ILE A 109 -40.97 0.87 -8.01
N GLU A 110 -41.85 1.25 -7.12
CA GLU A 110 -41.47 1.78 -5.81
C GLU A 110 -40.56 0.81 -5.05
N GLY A 111 -39.47 1.32 -4.50
CA GLY A 111 -38.47 0.54 -3.76
C GLY A 111 -37.46 -0.20 -4.62
N LEU A 112 -37.66 -0.38 -5.93
CA LEU A 112 -36.70 -1.10 -6.80
C LEU A 112 -35.83 -0.12 -7.61
N ASN A 113 -34.52 -0.21 -7.43
CA ASN A 113 -33.52 0.53 -8.21
C ASN A 113 -32.62 -0.45 -8.96
N ILE A 114 -32.55 -0.33 -10.27
CA ILE A 114 -31.62 -1.08 -11.11
C ILE A 114 -30.57 -0.10 -11.61
N ASN A 115 -29.31 -0.33 -11.26
CA ASN A 115 -28.20 0.54 -11.62
C ASN A 115 -27.26 -0.16 -12.60
N TRP A 116 -26.85 0.55 -13.60
CA TRP A 116 -25.72 0.22 -14.45
C TRP A 116 -24.70 1.35 -14.36
N LEU A 117 -23.47 1.01 -13.96
CA LEU A 117 -22.36 1.93 -13.79
C LEU A 117 -21.20 1.47 -14.67
N PHE A 118 -20.59 2.42 -15.35
CA PHE A 118 -19.30 2.25 -16.01
C PHE A 118 -18.37 3.39 -15.61
N SER A 119 -17.12 3.07 -15.28
CA SER A 119 -16.08 4.08 -15.09
C SER A 119 -14.80 3.68 -15.78
N ARG A 120 -14.09 4.69 -16.29
CA ARG A 120 -12.72 4.57 -16.81
C ARG A 120 -11.85 5.59 -16.15
N GLU A 121 -10.74 5.14 -15.59
CA GLU A 121 -9.70 5.98 -15.04
C GLU A 121 -8.41 5.76 -15.82
N ILE A 122 -7.77 6.85 -16.23
CA ILE A 122 -6.53 6.85 -16.98
C ILE A 122 -5.56 7.76 -16.26
N ASP A 123 -4.43 7.19 -15.82
CA ASP A 123 -3.29 7.92 -15.29
C ASP A 123 -2.16 7.87 -16.31
N ASN A 124 -1.66 9.02 -16.73
CA ASN A 124 -0.47 9.13 -17.56
C ASN A 124 0.58 9.91 -16.78
N PHE A 125 1.73 9.32 -16.61
CA PHE A 125 2.90 9.95 -16.05
C PHE A 125 3.96 10.11 -17.14
N TYR A 126 4.56 11.28 -17.19
CA TYR A 126 5.76 11.56 -17.95
C TYR A 126 6.75 12.27 -17.04
N GLY A 127 7.97 11.72 -16.93
CA GLY A 127 9.04 12.27 -16.13
C GLY A 127 10.33 12.36 -16.91
N SER A 128 11.03 13.47 -16.76
CA SER A 128 12.35 13.70 -17.32
C SER A 128 13.30 14.15 -16.22
N TYR A 129 14.51 13.64 -16.24
CA TYR A 129 15.53 13.89 -15.25
C TYR A 129 16.89 14.07 -15.91
N TYR A 130 17.67 15.05 -15.43
CA TYR A 130 19.01 15.32 -15.89
C TYR A 130 19.95 15.64 -14.73
N GLU A 131 21.14 15.06 -14.75
CA GLU A 131 22.28 15.42 -13.92
C GLU A 131 23.36 16.02 -14.80
N THR A 132 23.91 17.17 -14.37
CA THR A 132 24.98 17.82 -15.13
C THR A 132 26.28 17.05 -15.04
N SER A 133 27.24 17.42 -15.88
CA SER A 133 28.61 16.90 -15.85
C SER A 133 29.32 17.14 -14.51
N ARG A 134 28.86 18.12 -13.71
CA ARG A 134 29.38 18.44 -12.38
C ARG A 134 28.69 17.75 -11.23
N HIS A 135 27.61 17.02 -11.50
CA HIS A 135 26.92 16.27 -10.46
C HIS A 135 27.82 15.17 -9.89
N LYS A 136 27.81 15.01 -8.57
CA LYS A 136 28.75 14.09 -7.91
C LYS A 136 28.58 12.64 -8.35
N SER A 137 27.35 12.16 -8.57
CA SER A 137 27.13 10.81 -9.04
C SER A 137 27.73 10.58 -10.44
N THR A 138 27.58 11.54 -11.36
CA THR A 138 28.14 11.45 -12.70
C THR A 138 29.66 11.43 -12.67
N THR A 139 30.28 12.34 -11.93
CA THR A 139 31.76 12.42 -11.82
C THR A 139 32.34 11.20 -11.11
N MET A 140 31.69 10.68 -10.08
CA MET A 140 32.13 9.51 -9.32
C MET A 140 32.16 8.23 -10.17
N TYR A 141 31.25 8.13 -11.14
CA TYR A 141 31.19 6.99 -12.08
C TYR A 141 31.89 7.28 -13.41
N GLY A 142 32.65 8.35 -13.53
CA GLY A 142 33.38 8.73 -14.73
C GLY A 142 32.50 9.07 -15.93
N LYS A 143 31.28 9.55 -15.67
CA LYS A 143 30.31 9.96 -16.69
C LYS A 143 30.34 11.49 -16.88
N ASN A 144 29.90 11.94 -18.06
CA ASN A 144 29.76 13.36 -18.38
C ASN A 144 28.27 13.69 -18.65
N GLY A 145 27.54 14.04 -17.60
CA GLY A 145 26.09 14.21 -17.64
C GLY A 145 25.32 12.89 -17.71
N TYR A 146 24.10 12.91 -17.21
CA TYR A 146 23.17 11.76 -17.28
C TYR A 146 21.75 12.28 -17.51
N ALA A 147 21.02 11.64 -18.41
CA ALA A 147 19.62 11.93 -18.66
C ALA A 147 18.77 10.68 -18.62
N SER A 148 17.56 10.80 -18.11
CA SER A 148 16.53 9.77 -18.18
C SER A 148 15.17 10.35 -18.52
N GLN A 149 14.37 9.55 -19.23
CA GLN A 149 12.95 9.80 -19.47
C GLN A 149 12.15 8.57 -19.13
N THR A 150 11.00 8.81 -18.50
CA THR A 150 10.08 7.75 -18.07
C THR A 150 8.68 8.12 -18.48
N SER A 151 7.95 7.15 -19.04
CA SER A 151 6.52 7.29 -19.31
C SER A 151 5.77 6.08 -18.77
N SER A 152 4.65 6.31 -18.11
CA SER A 152 3.76 5.23 -17.72
C SER A 152 2.31 5.59 -17.97
N ARG A 153 1.51 4.57 -18.27
CA ARG A 153 0.07 4.69 -18.40
C ARG A 153 -0.61 3.57 -17.63
N THR A 154 -1.46 3.96 -16.71
CA THR A 154 -2.40 3.05 -16.03
C THR A 154 -3.80 3.31 -16.59
N GLN A 155 -4.51 2.24 -16.93
CA GLN A 155 -5.93 2.29 -17.28
C GLN A 155 -6.68 1.29 -16.42
N ASN A 156 -7.74 1.77 -15.77
CA ASN A 156 -8.61 0.97 -14.93
C ASN A 156 -10.05 1.15 -15.39
N ASP A 157 -10.64 0.11 -15.97
CA ASP A 157 -12.02 0.06 -16.42
C ASP A 157 -12.85 -0.74 -15.42
N MET A 158 -13.97 -0.18 -14.98
CA MET A 158 -14.89 -0.84 -14.05
C MET A 158 -16.32 -0.78 -14.59
N MET A 159 -17.02 -1.89 -14.49
CA MET A 159 -18.47 -1.98 -14.72
C MET A 159 -19.13 -2.64 -13.52
N GLU A 160 -20.25 -2.09 -13.11
CA GLU A 160 -21.09 -2.66 -12.06
C GLU A 160 -22.56 -2.61 -12.45
N ILE A 161 -23.26 -3.71 -12.25
CA ILE A 161 -24.72 -3.80 -12.43
C ILE A 161 -25.28 -4.24 -11.10
N THR A 162 -26.26 -3.50 -10.56
CA THR A 162 -26.92 -3.84 -9.30
C THR A 162 -28.44 -3.73 -9.42
N ALA A 163 -29.14 -4.60 -8.73
CA ALA A 163 -30.58 -4.45 -8.46
C ALA A 163 -30.76 -4.40 -6.93
N GLN A 164 -31.36 -3.34 -6.44
CA GLN A 164 -31.66 -3.12 -5.04
C GLN A 164 -33.16 -2.93 -4.85
N TYR A 165 -33.73 -3.67 -3.92
CA TYR A 165 -35.10 -3.50 -3.48
C TYR A 165 -35.14 -3.17 -1.99
N ALA A 166 -35.73 -2.04 -1.66
CA ALA A 166 -35.91 -1.58 -0.29
C ALA A 166 -37.40 -1.27 -0.05
N ASN A 167 -37.98 -1.85 1.01
CA ASN A 167 -39.35 -1.61 1.36
C ASN A 167 -39.59 -1.78 2.88
N HIS A 168 -40.74 -1.29 3.35
CA HIS A 168 -41.15 -1.42 4.74
C HIS A 168 -42.60 -1.97 4.82
N PHE A 169 -42.82 -2.90 5.74
CA PHE A 169 -44.11 -3.52 6.00
C PHE A 169 -44.39 -3.41 7.51
N GLY A 170 -45.14 -2.40 7.93
CA GLY A 170 -45.35 -2.11 9.34
C GLY A 170 -44.02 -1.86 10.05
N SER A 171 -43.63 -2.70 11.01
CA SER A 171 -42.36 -2.58 11.75
C SER A 171 -41.19 -3.28 11.07
N HIS A 172 -41.38 -3.91 9.91
CA HIS A 172 -40.34 -4.63 9.20
C HIS A 172 -39.77 -3.78 8.08
N ASN A 173 -38.45 -3.57 8.07
CA ASN A 173 -37.73 -2.91 6.99
C ASN A 173 -36.78 -3.92 6.35
N ILE A 174 -36.84 -4.05 5.04
CA ILE A 174 -36.04 -4.98 4.25
C ILE A 174 -35.33 -4.20 3.16
N ASP A 175 -34.02 -4.43 3.00
CA ASP A 175 -33.19 -3.92 1.92
C ASP A 175 -32.36 -5.08 1.36
N GLY A 176 -32.66 -5.49 0.15
CA GLY A 176 -31.98 -6.54 -0.58
C GLY A 176 -31.24 -5.99 -1.79
N LEU A 177 -30.01 -6.43 -2.00
CA LEU A 177 -29.18 -6.04 -3.14
C LEU A 177 -28.52 -7.27 -3.75
N VAL A 178 -28.54 -7.36 -5.07
CA VAL A 178 -27.74 -8.30 -5.85
C VAL A 178 -26.95 -7.53 -6.91
N GLY A 179 -25.78 -8.00 -7.25
CA GLY A 179 -24.96 -7.30 -8.21
C GLY A 179 -23.87 -8.15 -8.85
N TYR A 180 -23.37 -7.61 -9.94
CA TYR A 180 -22.21 -8.09 -10.68
C TYR A 180 -21.21 -6.95 -10.85
N SER A 181 -19.92 -7.25 -10.68
CA SER A 181 -18.83 -6.30 -10.92
C SER A 181 -17.76 -6.90 -11.82
N TRP A 182 -17.21 -6.06 -12.67
CA TRP A 182 -16.07 -6.36 -13.53
C TRP A 182 -15.08 -5.21 -13.46
N ASN A 183 -13.79 -5.56 -13.35
CA ASN A 183 -12.70 -4.60 -13.34
C ASN A 183 -11.57 -5.13 -14.22
N ASP A 184 -11.02 -4.28 -15.10
CA ASP A 184 -9.90 -4.57 -15.99
C ASP A 184 -8.82 -3.52 -15.80
N TYR A 185 -7.67 -3.95 -15.31
CA TYR A 185 -6.51 -3.13 -15.03
C TYR A 185 -5.42 -3.38 -16.06
N ASN A 186 -4.90 -2.31 -16.66
CA ASN A 186 -3.80 -2.34 -17.60
C ASN A 186 -2.76 -1.28 -17.24
N TYR A 187 -1.50 -1.70 -17.16
CA TYR A 187 -0.36 -0.83 -16.91
C TYR A 187 0.69 -1.02 -17.99
N ARG A 188 1.21 0.10 -18.49
CA ARG A 188 2.33 0.14 -19.43
C ARG A 188 3.37 1.12 -18.92
N TYR A 189 4.62 0.77 -19.11
CA TYR A 189 5.77 1.54 -18.69
C TYR A 189 6.83 1.50 -19.76
N SER A 190 7.50 2.62 -19.98
CA SER A 190 8.71 2.75 -20.80
C SER A 190 9.68 3.70 -20.12
N SER A 191 10.95 3.40 -20.24
CA SER A 191 12.03 4.27 -19.78
C SER A 191 13.21 4.20 -20.72
N MET A 192 13.95 5.28 -20.78
CA MET A 192 15.24 5.36 -21.45
C MET A 192 16.20 6.20 -20.61
N SER A 193 17.49 5.84 -20.65
CA SER A 193 18.53 6.67 -20.08
C SER A 193 19.80 6.64 -20.94
N ASN A 194 20.49 7.76 -20.95
CA ASN A 194 21.75 7.91 -21.67
C ASN A 194 22.69 8.82 -20.85
N TYR A 195 23.97 8.83 -21.16
CA TYR A 195 24.98 9.64 -20.51
C TYR A 195 26.13 9.99 -21.48
N ASP A 196 27.13 10.73 -20.97
CA ASP A 196 28.26 11.27 -21.74
C ASP A 196 27.79 12.23 -22.83
N PHE A 197 27.13 13.30 -22.37
CA PHE A 197 26.63 14.38 -23.24
C PHE A 197 27.77 15.35 -23.56
N PRO A 198 27.84 15.88 -24.81
CA PRO A 198 28.88 16.86 -25.20
C PRO A 198 28.68 18.22 -24.54
N SER A 199 27.50 18.56 -24.05
CA SER A 199 27.18 19.78 -23.30
C SER A 199 25.97 19.52 -22.38
N ASP A 200 25.95 20.15 -21.20
CA ASP A 200 24.85 20.16 -20.27
C ASP A 200 23.60 20.92 -20.80
N ASP A 201 23.72 21.67 -21.92
CA ASP A 201 22.62 22.40 -22.54
C ASP A 201 21.56 21.49 -23.18
N TYR A 202 21.96 20.32 -23.62
CA TYR A 202 21.02 19.34 -24.20
C TYR A 202 20.04 18.78 -23.18
N THR A 203 20.46 18.63 -21.93
CA THR A 203 19.65 18.07 -20.84
C THR A 203 18.98 16.75 -21.26
N PHE A 204 17.73 16.53 -20.86
CA PHE A 204 16.89 15.42 -21.30
C PHE A 204 16.18 15.67 -22.65
N ASN A 205 16.36 16.86 -23.27
CA ASN A 205 15.61 17.22 -24.49
C ASN A 205 16.16 16.55 -25.76
N ASN A 206 17.40 16.10 -25.73
CA ASN A 206 17.99 15.34 -26.84
C ASN A 206 18.78 14.14 -26.31
N MET A 207 18.08 13.04 -26.06
CA MET A 207 18.67 11.82 -25.53
C MET A 207 19.69 11.16 -26.49
N GLY A 208 19.56 11.41 -27.80
CA GLY A 208 20.38 10.77 -28.83
C GLY A 208 21.80 11.24 -28.92
N VAL A 209 22.16 12.41 -28.35
CA VAL A 209 23.53 12.97 -28.45
C VAL A 209 24.50 12.45 -27.39
N GLY A 210 24.04 11.76 -26.37
CA GLY A 210 24.90 11.10 -25.39
C GLY A 210 25.65 9.93 -26.05
N THR A 211 26.99 9.92 -25.95
CA THR A 211 27.83 8.97 -26.66
C THR A 211 27.71 7.53 -26.15
N ALA A 212 27.23 7.35 -24.90
CA ALA A 212 27.00 6.02 -24.34
C ALA A 212 25.99 5.18 -25.16
N LEU A 213 25.09 5.83 -25.93
CA LEU A 213 24.17 5.14 -26.85
C LEU A 213 24.93 4.40 -27.95
N THR A 214 25.89 5.05 -28.58
CA THR A 214 26.70 4.45 -29.65
C THR A 214 27.65 3.38 -29.13
N GLU A 215 27.99 3.41 -27.86
CA GLU A 215 28.80 2.40 -27.18
C GLU A 215 27.99 1.22 -26.63
N GLY A 216 26.65 1.20 -26.86
CA GLY A 216 25.76 0.16 -26.34
C GLY A 216 25.59 0.18 -24.82
N LYS A 217 25.85 1.32 -24.16
CA LYS A 217 25.76 1.51 -22.71
C LYS A 217 24.50 2.24 -22.26
N ALA A 218 23.78 2.89 -23.18
CA ALA A 218 22.45 3.46 -22.88
C ALA A 218 21.44 2.37 -22.53
N THR A 219 20.43 2.71 -21.76
CA THR A 219 19.39 1.74 -21.39
C THR A 219 18.03 2.12 -21.98
N VAL A 220 17.29 1.11 -22.41
CA VAL A 220 15.89 1.21 -22.81
C VAL A 220 15.13 0.07 -22.12
N GLY A 221 14.05 0.42 -21.45
CA GLY A 221 13.21 -0.54 -20.74
C GLY A 221 11.74 -0.37 -21.08
N THR A 222 11.02 -1.46 -21.21
CA THR A 222 9.57 -1.46 -21.34
C THR A 222 8.97 -2.57 -20.49
N SER A 223 7.80 -2.33 -19.92
CA SER A 223 7.03 -3.36 -19.25
C SER A 223 5.54 -3.16 -19.44
N GLN A 224 4.80 -4.25 -19.36
CA GLN A 224 3.35 -4.23 -19.39
C GLN A 224 2.82 -5.29 -18.43
N ASN A 225 1.78 -4.94 -17.67
CA ASN A 225 1.04 -5.92 -16.91
C ASN A 225 -0.47 -5.61 -16.98
N SER A 226 -1.26 -6.66 -16.79
CA SER A 226 -2.71 -6.53 -16.73
C SER A 226 -3.28 -7.52 -15.71
N SER A 227 -4.45 -7.20 -15.22
CA SER A 227 -5.22 -8.11 -14.38
C SER A 227 -6.70 -7.84 -14.50
N ARG A 228 -7.50 -8.89 -14.28
CA ARG A 228 -8.95 -8.82 -14.32
C ARG A 228 -9.54 -9.38 -13.04
N LEU A 229 -10.57 -8.69 -12.54
CA LEU A 229 -11.32 -9.08 -11.37
C LEU A 229 -12.81 -9.08 -11.74
N VAL A 230 -13.52 -10.15 -11.43
CA VAL A 230 -14.96 -10.28 -11.68
C VAL A 230 -15.64 -10.88 -10.46
N GLY A 231 -16.88 -10.46 -10.17
CA GLY A 231 -17.58 -11.00 -9.01
C GLY A 231 -19.08 -10.78 -9.03
N TRP A 232 -19.79 -11.70 -8.40
CA TRP A 232 -21.19 -11.55 -8.02
C TRP A 232 -21.30 -11.32 -6.53
N PHE A 233 -22.25 -10.52 -6.13
CA PHE A 233 -22.48 -10.25 -4.71
C PHE A 233 -23.97 -10.09 -4.41
N ALA A 234 -24.32 -10.42 -3.18
CA ALA A 234 -25.64 -10.20 -2.64
C ALA A 234 -25.54 -9.71 -1.20
N ARG A 235 -26.50 -8.87 -0.78
CA ARG A 235 -26.66 -8.40 0.58
C ARG A 235 -28.13 -8.30 0.94
N LEU A 236 -28.46 -8.70 2.15
CA LEU A 236 -29.78 -8.53 2.77
C LEU A 236 -29.59 -7.81 4.11
N ASN A 237 -30.26 -6.69 4.27
CA ASN A 237 -30.41 -5.99 5.53
C ASN A 237 -31.86 -6.11 6.00
N TYR A 238 -32.04 -6.44 7.24
CA TYR A 238 -33.33 -6.54 7.88
C TYR A 238 -33.32 -5.77 9.20
N ASN A 239 -34.35 -5.00 9.43
CA ASN A 239 -34.56 -4.24 10.66
C ASN A 239 -36.02 -4.42 11.11
N TYR A 240 -36.19 -4.88 12.34
CA TYR A 240 -37.48 -4.98 12.97
C TYR A 240 -37.65 -3.94 14.09
N ALA A 241 -38.65 -3.09 13.95
CA ALA A 241 -39.07 -2.06 14.92
C ALA A 241 -37.92 -1.12 15.37
N ASN A 242 -36.82 -1.01 14.58
CA ASN A 242 -35.59 -0.35 14.97
C ASN A 242 -34.95 -0.89 16.26
N LYS A 243 -35.29 -2.13 16.62
CA LYS A 243 -34.77 -2.86 17.78
C LYS A 243 -33.77 -3.94 17.38
N TYR A 244 -34.12 -4.75 16.40
CA TYR A 244 -33.32 -5.88 15.96
C TYR A 244 -32.85 -5.67 14.53
N PHE A 245 -31.58 -5.80 14.32
CA PHE A 245 -30.92 -5.58 13.04
C PHE A 245 -30.18 -6.86 12.63
N LEU A 246 -30.32 -7.25 11.38
CA LEU A 246 -29.58 -8.35 10.78
C LEU A 246 -29.04 -7.88 9.43
N SER A 247 -27.78 -8.13 9.15
CA SER A 247 -27.20 -7.97 7.83
C SER A 247 -26.48 -9.25 7.44
N ALA A 248 -26.74 -9.74 6.23
CA ALA A 248 -26.02 -10.87 5.65
C ALA A 248 -25.55 -10.50 4.25
N SER A 249 -24.34 -10.84 3.90
CA SER A 249 -23.78 -10.62 2.57
C SER A 249 -22.90 -11.78 2.13
N ILE A 250 -22.80 -11.96 0.82
CA ILE A 250 -21.90 -12.91 0.19
C ILE A 250 -21.33 -12.29 -1.06
N ARG A 251 -20.03 -12.50 -1.29
CA ARG A 251 -19.33 -12.15 -2.52
C ARG A 251 -18.61 -13.38 -3.07
N TYR A 252 -18.83 -13.68 -4.34
CA TYR A 252 -18.13 -14.70 -5.10
C TYR A 252 -17.30 -14.04 -6.17
N GLU A 253 -15.98 -14.08 -6.06
CA GLU A 253 -15.08 -13.25 -6.82
C GLU A 253 -13.91 -14.05 -7.42
N GLY A 254 -13.58 -13.77 -8.66
CA GLY A 254 -12.48 -14.38 -9.39
C GLY A 254 -11.47 -13.36 -9.88
N SER A 255 -10.17 -13.70 -9.75
CA SER A 255 -9.07 -12.86 -10.21
C SER A 255 -8.11 -13.62 -11.13
N SER A 256 -7.68 -12.94 -12.21
CA SER A 256 -6.67 -13.48 -13.12
C SER A 256 -5.27 -13.61 -12.52
N LYS A 257 -5.02 -12.99 -11.35
CA LYS A 257 -3.73 -13.04 -10.65
C LYS A 257 -3.43 -14.39 -9.98
N PHE A 258 -4.45 -15.22 -9.80
CA PHE A 258 -4.34 -16.52 -9.13
C PHE A 258 -3.97 -17.66 -10.08
N GLY A 259 -3.59 -18.78 -9.47
CA GLY A 259 -3.33 -20.03 -10.16
C GLY A 259 -4.58 -20.59 -10.85
N ALA A 260 -4.36 -21.46 -11.82
CA ALA A 260 -5.45 -22.04 -12.64
C ALA A 260 -6.51 -22.75 -11.81
N ASN A 261 -6.11 -23.37 -10.68
CA ASN A 261 -6.98 -24.19 -9.84
C ASN A 261 -7.81 -23.37 -8.83
N HIS A 262 -7.43 -22.12 -8.52
CA HIS A 262 -8.01 -21.37 -7.38
C HIS A 262 -8.27 -19.89 -7.68
N LYS A 263 -8.74 -19.59 -8.89
CA LYS A 263 -9.05 -18.19 -9.28
C LYS A 263 -10.18 -17.57 -8.46
N TRP A 264 -11.12 -18.39 -7.99
CA TRP A 264 -12.36 -17.97 -7.34
C TRP A 264 -12.29 -18.08 -5.83
N GLY A 265 -12.91 -17.12 -5.13
CA GLY A 265 -13.08 -17.09 -3.69
C GLY A 265 -14.49 -16.72 -3.30
N THR A 266 -14.96 -17.25 -2.16
CA THR A 266 -16.27 -16.93 -1.56
C THR A 266 -16.04 -16.23 -0.24
N PHE A 267 -16.71 -15.10 -0.05
CA PHE A 267 -16.53 -14.18 1.07
C PHE A 267 -17.89 -13.84 1.72
N PRO A 268 -18.38 -14.67 2.64
CA PRO A 268 -19.60 -14.40 3.39
C PRO A 268 -19.32 -13.46 4.58
N ALA A 269 -20.34 -12.67 4.95
CA ALA A 269 -20.37 -11.93 6.20
C ALA A 269 -21.78 -11.86 6.77
N VAL A 270 -21.87 -11.86 8.10
CA VAL A 270 -23.14 -11.72 8.83
C VAL A 270 -22.91 -10.81 10.04
N SER A 271 -23.86 -9.94 10.33
CA SER A 271 -23.88 -9.15 11.56
C SER A 271 -25.27 -9.02 12.13
N ALA A 272 -25.36 -8.94 13.45
CA ALA A 272 -26.59 -8.70 14.17
C ALA A 272 -26.42 -7.51 15.14
N GLY A 273 -27.50 -6.78 15.36
CA GLY A 273 -27.54 -5.66 16.29
C GLY A 273 -28.84 -5.70 17.10
N TRP A 274 -28.72 -5.37 18.38
CA TRP A 274 -29.84 -5.26 19.29
C TRP A 274 -29.81 -3.92 19.99
N ASN A 275 -30.81 -3.08 19.72
CA ASN A 275 -30.98 -1.79 20.40
C ASN A 275 -31.80 -1.99 21.68
N MET A 276 -31.08 -2.23 22.77
CA MET A 276 -31.64 -2.47 24.09
C MET A 276 -32.40 -1.26 24.63
N ALA A 277 -31.96 -0.03 24.30
CA ALA A 277 -32.60 1.20 24.75
C ALA A 277 -34.09 1.32 24.30
N LYS A 278 -34.47 0.60 23.23
CA LYS A 278 -35.85 0.59 22.73
C LYS A 278 -36.72 -0.52 23.33
N GLU A 279 -36.19 -1.31 24.24
CA GLU A 279 -36.93 -2.38 24.89
C GLU A 279 -37.81 -1.88 26.03
N ASN A 280 -38.86 -2.63 26.31
CA ASN A 280 -39.82 -2.24 27.34
C ASN A 280 -39.20 -2.17 28.74
N PHE A 281 -38.25 -3.03 29.05
CA PHE A 281 -37.54 -3.03 30.35
C PHE A 281 -36.59 -1.84 30.53
N MET A 282 -36.30 -1.06 29.47
CA MET A 282 -35.44 0.13 29.51
C MET A 282 -36.23 1.43 29.55
N LYS A 283 -37.57 1.39 29.51
CA LYS A 283 -38.41 2.60 29.43
C LYS A 283 -38.22 3.56 30.61
N ASP A 284 -37.95 3.03 31.80
CA ASP A 284 -37.76 3.82 33.02
C ASP A 284 -36.34 4.40 33.14
N ALA A 285 -35.42 3.93 32.34
CA ALA A 285 -34.03 4.41 32.30
C ALA A 285 -33.90 5.61 31.33
N SER A 286 -34.62 6.70 31.61
CA SER A 286 -34.71 7.88 30.73
C SER A 286 -33.38 8.60 30.44
N PHE A 287 -32.32 8.32 31.23
CA PHE A 287 -30.98 8.85 31.01
C PHE A 287 -30.24 8.11 29.92
N ILE A 288 -30.72 6.93 29.42
CA ILE A 288 -30.13 6.12 28.38
C ILE A 288 -30.82 6.43 27.05
N ASN A 289 -30.15 7.08 26.13
CA ASN A 289 -30.68 7.46 24.83
C ASN A 289 -30.38 6.37 23.75
N ASN A 290 -29.20 5.75 23.85
CA ASN A 290 -28.76 4.69 22.99
C ASN A 290 -28.02 3.63 23.80
N LEU A 291 -28.38 2.39 23.58
CA LEU A 291 -27.63 1.23 24.08
C LEU A 291 -27.83 0.08 23.08
N LYS A 292 -26.84 -0.10 22.18
CA LYS A 292 -26.93 -1.07 21.09
C LYS A 292 -25.76 -2.03 21.14
N LEU A 293 -26.09 -3.30 21.32
CA LEU A 293 -25.11 -4.39 21.20
C LEU A 293 -24.99 -4.82 19.72
N ARG A 294 -23.79 -5.00 19.24
CA ARG A 294 -23.47 -5.45 17.87
C ARG A 294 -22.54 -6.65 17.90
N ALA A 295 -22.78 -7.63 17.05
CA ALA A 295 -21.88 -8.72 16.80
C ALA A 295 -21.78 -8.98 15.28
N GLY A 296 -20.58 -9.24 14.79
CA GLY A 296 -20.35 -9.49 13.38
C GLY A 296 -19.26 -10.53 13.15
N TYR A 297 -19.43 -11.29 12.08
CA TYR A 297 -18.42 -12.20 11.57
C TYR A 297 -18.35 -12.08 10.05
N GLY A 298 -17.14 -11.98 9.50
CA GLY A 298 -16.94 -11.88 8.06
C GLY A 298 -15.63 -12.49 7.60
N ILE A 299 -15.61 -12.85 6.32
CA ILE A 299 -14.43 -13.32 5.62
C ILE A 299 -14.18 -12.37 4.46
N THR A 300 -12.94 -11.87 4.35
CA THR A 300 -12.48 -11.07 3.20
C THR A 300 -11.27 -11.72 2.55
N GLY A 301 -11.08 -11.48 1.25
CA GLY A 301 -9.97 -11.98 0.46
C GLY A 301 -8.97 -10.89 0.11
N THR A 302 -7.69 -11.27 0.00
CA THR A 302 -6.62 -10.41 -0.54
C THR A 302 -6.03 -11.08 -1.78
N ILE A 303 -5.79 -10.28 -2.83
CA ILE A 303 -5.13 -10.71 -4.07
C ILE A 303 -3.62 -10.43 -4.00
N PRO A 304 -2.77 -11.15 -4.80
CA PRO A 304 -1.36 -10.82 -4.91
C PRO A 304 -1.15 -9.38 -5.41
N ALA A 305 -0.12 -8.71 -4.87
CA ALA A 305 0.22 -7.35 -5.29
C ALA A 305 0.52 -7.28 -6.80
N SER A 306 1.35 -8.19 -7.30
CA SER A 306 1.75 -8.22 -8.71
C SER A 306 0.93 -9.21 -9.54
N SER A 307 0.82 -8.95 -10.84
CA SER A 307 0.27 -9.90 -11.82
C SER A 307 1.25 -11.02 -12.11
N TYR A 308 0.76 -12.13 -12.65
CA TYR A 308 1.55 -13.27 -13.15
C TYR A 308 2.39 -14.03 -12.10
N MET A 309 2.15 -13.81 -10.80
CA MET A 309 2.89 -14.49 -9.72
C MET A 309 2.68 -16.00 -9.72
N SER A 310 1.58 -16.48 -10.30
CA SER A 310 1.26 -17.91 -10.44
C SER A 310 1.90 -18.60 -11.62
N LEU A 311 2.59 -17.86 -12.52
CA LEU A 311 3.18 -18.36 -13.75
C LEU A 311 4.70 -18.49 -13.64
N THR A 312 5.28 -19.36 -14.48
CA THR A 312 6.73 -19.35 -14.71
C THR A 312 7.11 -18.03 -15.39
N ARG A 313 8.07 -17.33 -14.79
CA ARG A 313 8.58 -16.07 -15.32
C ARG A 313 10.00 -16.28 -15.84
N LEU A 314 10.34 -15.57 -16.90
CA LEU A 314 11.64 -15.63 -17.53
C LEU A 314 12.27 -14.24 -17.51
N ASN A 315 13.55 -14.16 -17.20
CA ASN A 315 14.37 -12.97 -17.33
C ASN A 315 15.57 -13.25 -18.23
N LEU A 316 16.19 -12.19 -18.74
CA LEU A 316 17.50 -12.32 -19.38
C LEU A 316 18.50 -12.84 -18.35
N GLY A 317 19.11 -13.98 -18.62
CA GLY A 317 20.01 -14.70 -17.71
C GLY A 317 21.49 -14.53 -18.02
N GLY A 318 21.85 -13.59 -18.89
CA GLY A 318 23.19 -13.41 -19.43
C GLY A 318 23.30 -13.90 -20.87
N TYR A 319 24.51 -14.30 -21.27
CA TYR A 319 24.80 -14.74 -22.62
C TYR A 319 25.18 -16.24 -22.66
N ALA A 320 24.73 -16.93 -23.64
CA ALA A 320 25.19 -18.30 -23.99
C ALA A 320 25.89 -18.29 -25.34
N TYR A 321 27.00 -19.04 -25.45
CA TYR A 321 27.69 -19.22 -26.72
C TYR A 321 27.03 -20.34 -27.50
N TYR A 322 26.44 -20.03 -28.66
CA TYR A 322 25.74 -20.98 -29.50
C TYR A 322 26.06 -20.76 -30.98
N LYS A 323 26.47 -21.80 -31.68
CA LYS A 323 26.80 -21.76 -33.11
C LYS A 323 27.77 -20.63 -33.51
N GLY A 324 28.82 -20.40 -32.71
CA GLY A 324 29.81 -19.38 -32.99
C GLY A 324 29.46 -17.96 -32.57
N GLN A 325 28.33 -17.75 -31.91
CA GLN A 325 27.86 -16.43 -31.48
C GLN A 325 27.41 -16.41 -30.00
N TRP A 326 27.60 -15.28 -29.36
CA TRP A 326 27.02 -15.00 -28.07
C TRP A 326 25.57 -14.54 -28.24
N ILE A 327 24.63 -15.30 -27.71
CA ILE A 327 23.19 -14.97 -27.73
C ILE A 327 22.66 -14.72 -26.34
N ASN A 328 21.65 -13.87 -26.21
CA ASN A 328 20.96 -13.66 -24.97
C ASN A 328 20.26 -14.94 -24.50
N GLN A 329 20.48 -15.31 -23.26
CA GLN A 329 19.86 -16.46 -22.63
C GLN A 329 18.65 -16.04 -21.79
N LEU A 330 17.55 -16.78 -21.91
CA LEU A 330 16.42 -16.67 -21.00
C LEU A 330 16.61 -17.66 -19.87
N LYS A 331 16.47 -17.14 -18.62
CA LYS A 331 16.55 -17.93 -17.39
C LYS A 331 15.22 -17.82 -16.63
N ALA A 332 14.74 -18.93 -16.08
CA ALA A 332 13.59 -18.90 -15.19
C ALA A 332 13.90 -18.06 -13.95
N SER A 333 13.03 -17.09 -13.66
CA SER A 333 13.13 -16.17 -12.54
C SER A 333 12.04 -16.38 -11.49
N GLY A 334 11.09 -17.27 -11.72
CA GLY A 334 10.04 -17.64 -10.79
C GLY A 334 9.41 -18.97 -11.16
N ASN A 335 8.98 -19.71 -10.14
CA ASN A 335 8.30 -20.98 -10.31
C ASN A 335 6.79 -20.77 -10.50
N ALA A 336 6.18 -21.60 -11.37
CA ALA A 336 4.72 -21.64 -11.47
C ALA A 336 4.09 -22.20 -10.20
N ASN A 337 2.95 -21.63 -9.82
CA ASN A 337 2.12 -22.17 -8.74
C ASN A 337 0.64 -22.16 -9.18
N PRO A 338 0.13 -23.25 -9.76
CA PRO A 338 -1.27 -23.36 -10.17
C PRO A 338 -2.24 -23.33 -8.99
N ASP A 339 -1.74 -23.57 -7.77
CA ASP A 339 -2.52 -23.58 -6.54
C ASP A 339 -2.49 -22.25 -5.77
N LEU A 340 -1.86 -21.21 -6.33
CA LEU A 340 -1.87 -19.87 -5.73
C LEU A 340 -3.32 -19.39 -5.62
N ARG A 341 -3.73 -19.06 -4.38
CA ARG A 341 -5.12 -18.77 -4.02
C ARG A 341 -5.24 -17.53 -3.16
N TRP A 342 -6.48 -17.14 -2.90
CA TRP A 342 -6.85 -16.01 -2.04
C TRP A 342 -6.29 -16.17 -0.62
N GLU A 343 -5.62 -15.15 -0.14
CA GLU A 343 -5.37 -14.97 1.28
C GLU A 343 -6.69 -14.62 1.96
N LYS A 344 -7.04 -15.32 3.05
CA LYS A 344 -8.33 -15.18 3.72
C LYS A 344 -8.18 -14.57 5.10
N LYS A 345 -8.84 -13.44 5.29
CA LYS A 345 -8.94 -12.76 6.57
C LYS A 345 -10.32 -13.00 7.16
N LYS A 346 -10.36 -13.69 8.31
CA LYS A 346 -11.56 -13.96 9.10
C LYS A 346 -11.58 -13.02 10.29
N GLU A 347 -12.68 -12.31 10.47
CA GLU A 347 -12.83 -11.32 11.53
C GLU A 347 -14.11 -11.56 12.31
N PHE A 348 -14.02 -11.54 13.63
CA PHE A 348 -15.12 -11.44 14.56
C PHE A 348 -15.00 -10.08 15.28
N ASN A 349 -16.12 -9.36 15.36
CA ASN A 349 -16.25 -8.08 16.07
C ASN A 349 -17.44 -8.16 17.02
N LEU A 350 -17.26 -7.64 18.26
CA LEU A 350 -18.31 -7.41 19.24
C LEU A 350 -18.24 -5.97 19.68
N GLY A 351 -19.34 -5.23 19.50
CA GLY A 351 -19.39 -3.79 19.78
C GLY A 351 -20.58 -3.41 20.63
N LEU A 352 -20.40 -2.37 21.45
CA LEU A 352 -21.44 -1.71 22.23
C LEU A 352 -21.44 -0.22 21.90
N ASP A 353 -22.55 0.28 21.33
CA ASP A 353 -22.79 1.71 21.16
C ASP A 353 -23.61 2.20 22.37
N TYR A 354 -23.22 3.33 22.95
CA TYR A 354 -23.91 3.90 24.10
C TYR A 354 -24.13 5.41 23.92
N GLY A 355 -25.20 5.91 24.54
CA GLY A 355 -25.56 7.31 24.60
C GLY A 355 -26.37 7.59 25.86
N PHE A 356 -25.92 8.56 26.65
CA PHE A 356 -26.49 8.91 27.94
C PHE A 356 -26.76 10.42 28.04
N PHE A 357 -27.78 10.78 28.87
CA PHE A 357 -28.11 12.17 29.24
C PHE A 357 -28.39 13.06 28.01
N ASN A 358 -29.29 12.64 27.13
CA ASN A 358 -29.59 13.28 25.85
C ASN A 358 -28.33 13.48 24.97
N ASP A 359 -27.58 12.40 24.83
CA ASP A 359 -26.34 12.32 24.04
C ASP A 359 -25.25 13.31 24.52
N ARG A 360 -25.29 13.69 25.79
CA ARG A 360 -24.16 14.43 26.40
C ARG A 360 -22.92 13.58 26.61
N ILE A 361 -23.11 12.28 26.74
CA ILE A 361 -22.02 11.28 26.77
C ILE A 361 -22.41 10.18 25.81
N PHE A 362 -21.63 9.97 24.74
CA PHE A 362 -21.90 8.91 23.78
C PHE A 362 -20.62 8.37 23.15
N GLY A 363 -20.69 7.17 22.63
CA GLY A 363 -19.54 6.55 22.00
C GLY A 363 -19.74 5.08 21.71
N SER A 364 -18.62 4.38 21.50
CA SER A 364 -18.60 2.95 21.27
C SER A 364 -17.43 2.26 21.97
N ILE A 365 -17.61 0.99 22.25
CA ILE A 365 -16.55 0.06 22.70
C ILE A 365 -16.61 -1.15 21.76
N ASP A 366 -15.52 -1.42 21.07
CA ASP A 366 -15.42 -2.51 20.11
C ASP A 366 -14.26 -3.45 20.50
N TYR A 367 -14.52 -4.75 20.49
CA TYR A 367 -13.53 -5.80 20.57
C TYR A 367 -13.48 -6.55 19.24
N TYR A 368 -12.28 -6.73 18.70
CA TYR A 368 -12.11 -7.48 17.48
C TYR A 368 -11.03 -8.55 17.60
N ILE A 369 -11.22 -9.64 16.85
CA ILE A 369 -10.21 -10.65 16.60
C ILE A 369 -10.21 -10.98 15.11
N ARG A 370 -9.06 -10.80 14.48
CA ARG A 370 -8.85 -10.94 13.05
C ARG A 370 -7.73 -11.93 12.80
N THR A 371 -8.01 -12.99 12.05
CA THR A 371 -7.02 -14.00 11.68
C THR A 371 -6.89 -14.06 10.17
N THR A 372 -5.71 -13.73 9.66
CA THR A 372 -5.35 -13.89 8.25
C THR A 372 -4.65 -15.23 8.08
N LYS A 373 -5.15 -16.05 7.15
CA LYS A 373 -4.62 -17.37 6.81
C LYS A 373 -4.23 -17.40 5.34
N ASP A 374 -3.41 -18.38 4.98
CA ASP A 374 -2.94 -18.55 3.61
C ASP A 374 -2.19 -17.29 3.11
N LEU A 375 -1.30 -16.71 3.95
CA LEU A 375 -0.51 -15.54 3.60
C LEU A 375 0.25 -15.77 2.30
N ILE A 376 0.12 -14.82 1.38
CA ILE A 376 0.84 -14.85 0.11
C ILE A 376 2.24 -14.29 0.33
N TRP A 377 3.26 -15.15 0.16
CA TRP A 377 4.66 -14.81 0.36
C TRP A 377 5.57 -15.56 -0.60
N ASP A 378 6.82 -15.11 -0.73
CA ASP A 378 7.84 -15.81 -1.48
C ASP A 378 8.62 -16.77 -0.57
N TYR A 379 8.42 -18.06 -0.78
CA TYR A 379 9.05 -19.12 -0.01
C TYR A 379 10.27 -19.67 -0.71
N LYS A 380 11.35 -19.96 0.04
CA LYS A 380 12.52 -20.62 -0.49
C LYS A 380 12.21 -22.09 -0.79
N VAL A 381 12.69 -22.56 -1.92
CA VAL A 381 12.55 -23.95 -2.38
C VAL A 381 13.86 -24.49 -2.91
N ALA A 382 14.02 -25.82 -2.90
CA ALA A 382 15.22 -26.49 -3.40
C ALA A 382 15.30 -26.41 -4.93
N VAL A 383 16.51 -26.26 -5.45
CA VAL A 383 16.82 -26.33 -6.89
C VAL A 383 17.84 -27.45 -7.06
N PRO A 384 17.52 -28.56 -7.81
CA PRO A 384 16.22 -28.99 -8.30
C PRO A 384 15.28 -29.49 -7.19
N PRO A 385 13.99 -29.79 -7.41
CA PRO A 385 13.30 -29.87 -8.71
C PRO A 385 12.74 -28.54 -9.23
N TYR A 386 12.75 -27.49 -8.41
CA TYR A 386 12.28 -26.17 -8.85
C TYR A 386 13.33 -25.51 -9.76
N VAL A 387 12.86 -24.66 -10.69
CA VAL A 387 13.73 -23.94 -11.64
C VAL A 387 14.29 -22.64 -11.06
N SER A 388 13.70 -22.12 -10.00
CA SER A 388 14.14 -20.95 -9.24
C SER A 388 14.13 -21.27 -7.75
N SER A 389 14.98 -20.62 -6.97
CA SER A 389 15.12 -20.83 -5.53
C SER A 389 13.96 -20.27 -4.67
N SER A 390 12.95 -19.64 -5.31
CA SER A 390 11.76 -19.13 -4.63
C SER A 390 10.48 -19.40 -5.41
N ILE A 391 9.38 -19.55 -4.68
CA ILE A 391 8.02 -19.69 -5.22
C ILE A 391 7.07 -18.81 -4.42
N THR A 392 6.20 -18.08 -5.12
CA THR A 392 5.08 -17.39 -4.47
C THR A 392 3.98 -18.38 -4.15
N ALA A 393 3.63 -18.52 -2.88
CA ALA A 393 2.67 -19.53 -2.40
C ALA A 393 1.88 -19.03 -1.18
N ASN A 394 0.87 -19.81 -0.81
CA ASN A 394 0.05 -19.55 0.36
C ASN A 394 0.49 -20.43 1.53
N ALA A 395 1.07 -19.81 2.54
CA ALA A 395 1.38 -20.46 3.81
C ALA A 395 1.43 -19.39 4.92
N GLY A 396 1.54 -19.85 6.16
CA GLY A 396 1.58 -18.93 7.28
C GLY A 396 0.22 -18.34 7.68
N SER A 397 0.17 -17.79 8.88
CA SER A 397 -1.01 -17.09 9.40
C SER A 397 -0.64 -16.11 10.51
N ILE A 398 -1.42 -15.03 10.59
CA ILE A 398 -1.25 -13.94 11.56
C ILE A 398 -2.59 -13.67 12.23
N ARG A 399 -2.57 -13.34 13.53
CA ARG A 399 -3.73 -12.88 14.28
C ARG A 399 -3.48 -11.48 14.80
N ASN A 400 -4.47 -10.63 14.66
CA ASN A 400 -4.57 -9.32 15.29
C ASN A 400 -5.82 -9.29 16.16
N SER A 401 -5.74 -8.74 17.37
CA SER A 401 -6.87 -8.55 18.27
C SER A 401 -6.67 -7.26 19.05
N GLY A 402 -7.78 -6.60 19.37
CA GLY A 402 -7.70 -5.34 20.08
C GLY A 402 -9.03 -4.86 20.62
N VAL A 403 -8.95 -3.79 21.39
CA VAL A 403 -10.09 -3.04 21.90
C VAL A 403 -9.97 -1.61 21.38
N GLU A 404 -11.08 -1.08 20.90
CA GLU A 404 -11.22 0.31 20.47
C GLU A 404 -12.33 0.97 21.29
N VAL A 405 -12.05 2.15 21.84
CA VAL A 405 -12.99 2.92 22.63
C VAL A 405 -13.07 4.33 22.05
N SER A 406 -14.27 4.75 21.72
CA SER A 406 -14.59 6.13 21.37
C SER A 406 -15.49 6.71 22.42
N LEU A 407 -15.13 7.86 22.98
CA LEU A 407 -15.91 8.61 23.95
C LEU A 407 -16.04 10.05 23.47
N ASN A 408 -17.28 10.48 23.32
CA ASN A 408 -17.65 11.88 23.08
C ASN A 408 -18.41 12.38 24.28
N ALA A 409 -18.08 13.56 24.74
CA ALA A 409 -18.75 14.19 25.89
C ALA A 409 -18.99 15.69 25.65
N VAL A 410 -20.11 16.17 26.11
CA VAL A 410 -20.45 17.61 26.23
C VAL A 410 -20.55 17.95 27.72
N PRO A 411 -19.41 18.07 28.44
CA PRO A 411 -19.42 18.27 29.90
C PRO A 411 -20.16 19.53 30.31
N VAL A 412 -20.00 20.59 29.53
CA VAL A 412 -20.65 21.88 29.79
C VAL A 412 -21.38 22.34 28.54
N GLN A 413 -22.64 22.71 28.70
CA GLN A 413 -23.45 23.34 27.66
C GLN A 413 -24.33 24.39 28.30
N THR A 414 -24.04 25.65 28.01
CA THR A 414 -24.81 26.81 28.43
C THR A 414 -25.27 27.61 27.20
N LYS A 415 -26.00 28.70 27.39
CA LYS A 415 -26.41 29.56 26.27
C LYS A 415 -25.22 30.14 25.49
N ASP A 416 -24.14 30.47 26.19
CA ASP A 416 -23.01 31.22 25.64
C ASP A 416 -21.70 30.40 25.57
N PHE A 417 -21.69 29.17 26.14
CA PHE A 417 -20.50 28.33 26.19
C PHE A 417 -20.83 26.85 26.03
N THR A 418 -20.14 26.19 25.12
CA THR A 418 -20.24 24.75 24.93
C THR A 418 -18.84 24.13 24.90
N TRP A 419 -18.60 23.14 25.76
CA TRP A 419 -17.38 22.37 25.78
C TRP A 419 -17.64 20.96 25.22
N ASN A 420 -17.04 20.65 24.04
CA ASN A 420 -17.04 19.31 23.44
C ASN A 420 -15.69 18.65 23.69
N SER A 421 -15.71 17.40 24.09
CA SER A 421 -14.53 16.58 24.31
C SER A 421 -14.65 15.27 23.52
N ASN A 422 -13.59 14.88 22.83
CA ASN A 422 -13.51 13.62 22.11
C ASN A 422 -12.24 12.88 22.54
N LEU A 423 -12.39 11.61 22.94
CA LEU A 423 -11.31 10.72 23.32
C LEU A 423 -11.43 9.42 22.51
N ASN A 424 -10.35 9.07 21.82
CA ASN A 424 -10.23 7.78 21.14
C ASN A 424 -9.06 7.02 21.75
N PHE A 425 -9.30 5.79 22.11
CA PHE A 425 -8.29 4.87 22.63
C PHE A 425 -8.36 3.56 21.88
N SER A 426 -7.21 3.04 21.43
CA SER A 426 -7.14 1.76 20.75
C SER A 426 -5.94 0.94 21.20
N THR A 427 -6.12 -0.36 21.29
CA THR A 427 -5.06 -1.33 21.49
C THR A 427 -5.04 -2.32 20.33
N ASN A 428 -3.86 -2.75 19.92
CA ASN A 428 -3.71 -3.82 18.94
C ASN A 428 -2.59 -4.78 19.37
N LYS A 429 -2.90 -6.06 19.40
CA LYS A 429 -1.95 -7.13 19.66
C LYS A 429 -1.84 -8.01 18.44
N SER A 430 -0.68 -8.00 17.79
CA SER A 430 -0.34 -8.89 16.68
C SER A 430 0.32 -10.17 17.18
N LYS A 431 0.04 -11.31 16.55
CA LYS A 431 0.67 -12.58 16.84
C LYS A 431 0.85 -13.40 15.56
N LEU A 432 2.07 -13.82 15.29
CA LEU A 432 2.38 -14.78 14.24
C LEU A 432 1.95 -16.18 14.71
N LEU A 433 1.03 -16.82 13.97
CA LEU A 433 0.52 -18.14 14.32
C LEU A 433 1.27 -19.27 13.62
N SER A 434 1.67 -19.04 12.36
CA SER A 434 2.53 -19.93 11.57
C SER A 434 3.25 -19.14 10.50
N LEU A 435 4.48 -19.54 10.15
CA LEU A 435 5.28 -18.97 9.05
C LEU A 435 5.21 -19.82 7.80
N SER A 436 4.99 -21.11 7.97
CA SER A 436 5.21 -22.12 6.96
C SER A 436 4.12 -23.19 7.02
N ASN A 437 4.13 -24.11 6.08
CA ASN A 437 3.39 -25.37 6.10
C ASN A 437 4.34 -26.51 5.69
N ASP A 438 3.83 -27.72 5.54
CA ASP A 438 4.64 -28.90 5.18
C ASP A 438 5.35 -28.78 3.83
N LYS A 439 4.82 -27.95 2.93
CA LYS A 439 5.33 -27.77 1.56
C LYS A 439 6.27 -26.57 1.43
N TYR A 440 6.02 -25.47 2.19
CA TYR A 440 6.73 -24.21 2.04
C TYR A 440 7.27 -23.73 3.38
N VAL A 441 8.58 -23.47 3.43
CA VAL A 441 9.26 -23.00 4.64
C VAL A 441 9.75 -21.57 4.41
N ALA A 442 9.35 -20.65 5.30
CA ALA A 442 9.80 -19.27 5.28
C ALA A 442 11.07 -19.07 6.10
N GLY A 443 11.88 -18.09 5.73
CA GLY A 443 12.96 -17.60 6.59
C GLY A 443 12.42 -16.91 7.84
N ASN A 444 13.14 -17.05 8.95
CA ASN A 444 12.76 -16.47 10.24
C ASN A 444 13.19 -15.01 10.43
N TYR A 445 13.80 -14.41 9.41
CA TYR A 445 14.40 -13.09 9.50
C TYR A 445 13.96 -12.21 8.34
N ILE A 446 13.85 -10.92 8.62
CA ILE A 446 13.70 -9.87 7.61
C ILE A 446 15.00 -9.08 7.59
N ASP A 447 15.58 -8.96 6.40
CA ASP A 447 16.76 -8.12 6.20
C ASP A 447 16.40 -6.65 6.39
N GLY A 448 17.32 -5.92 7.00
CA GLY A 448 17.16 -4.49 7.18
C GLY A 448 17.29 -3.73 5.85
N LEU A 449 16.60 -2.63 5.77
CA LEU A 449 16.68 -1.70 4.64
C LEU A 449 18.07 -1.07 4.48
N VAL A 450 18.93 -1.15 5.50
CA VAL A 450 20.25 -0.53 5.53
C VAL A 450 21.30 -1.62 5.78
N PHE A 451 22.30 -1.69 4.92
CA PHE A 451 23.49 -2.55 5.02
C PHE A 451 23.24 -4.08 4.93
N ASN A 452 22.17 -4.54 4.30
CA ASN A 452 21.86 -5.99 4.14
C ASN A 452 22.00 -6.78 5.44
N SER A 453 21.69 -6.17 6.59
CA SER A 453 21.77 -6.82 7.88
C SER A 453 20.39 -7.21 8.40
N ILE A 454 20.32 -8.36 9.05
CA ILE A 454 19.10 -8.82 9.72
C ILE A 454 18.74 -7.83 10.82
N THR A 455 17.57 -7.23 10.75
CA THR A 455 17.07 -6.25 11.74
C THR A 455 15.83 -6.72 12.47
N HIS A 456 15.09 -7.68 11.94
CA HIS A 456 13.87 -8.18 12.54
C HIS A 456 13.86 -9.70 12.58
N ARG A 457 13.24 -10.27 13.61
CA ARG A 457 12.99 -11.69 13.74
C ARG A 457 11.50 -12.01 13.66
N LEU A 458 11.16 -13.03 12.88
CA LEU A 458 9.83 -13.60 12.81
C LEU A 458 9.82 -14.91 13.60
N GLU A 459 9.06 -14.95 14.69
CA GLU A 459 8.95 -16.13 15.56
C GLU A 459 7.48 -16.48 15.79
N VAL A 460 7.14 -17.75 15.56
CA VAL A 460 5.79 -18.27 15.82
C VAL A 460 5.44 -18.08 17.31
N GLY A 461 4.26 -17.52 17.55
CA GLY A 461 3.77 -17.20 18.88
C GLY A 461 4.15 -15.81 19.39
N LYS A 462 5.01 -15.08 18.68
CA LYS A 462 5.45 -13.72 19.03
C LYS A 462 4.79 -12.65 18.16
N PRO A 463 4.86 -11.36 18.56
CA PRO A 463 4.41 -10.25 17.74
C PRO A 463 5.23 -10.13 16.45
N LEU A 464 4.67 -9.44 15.45
CA LEU A 464 5.44 -8.94 14.32
C LEU A 464 6.24 -7.71 14.73
N GLY A 465 7.34 -7.45 14.03
CA GLY A 465 8.12 -6.23 14.22
C GLY A 465 9.11 -6.28 15.40
N ASP A 466 9.42 -7.47 15.91
CA ASP A 466 10.48 -7.62 16.89
C ASP A 466 11.84 -7.25 16.28
N PHE A 467 12.48 -6.19 16.82
CA PHE A 467 13.85 -5.84 16.47
C PHE A 467 14.80 -6.92 16.97
N TYR A 468 15.65 -7.39 16.08
CA TYR A 468 16.62 -8.44 16.36
C TYR A 468 18.04 -7.97 16.06
N GLY A 469 18.85 -7.88 17.09
CA GLY A 469 20.21 -7.34 16.99
C GLY A 469 21.01 -7.49 18.27
N TRP A 470 22.14 -6.84 18.32
CA TRP A 470 22.97 -6.76 19.53
C TRP A 470 22.41 -5.66 20.44
N LYS A 471 22.22 -5.97 21.70
CA LYS A 471 21.76 -5.01 22.70
C LYS A 471 22.96 -4.20 23.20
N SER A 472 23.03 -2.93 22.82
CA SER A 472 24.03 -2.01 23.38
C SER A 472 23.74 -1.73 24.86
N VAL A 473 24.78 -1.76 25.70
CA VAL A 473 24.71 -1.47 27.13
C VAL A 473 25.61 -0.33 27.56
N GLY A 474 26.34 0.27 26.62
CA GLY A 474 27.21 1.42 26.88
C GLY A 474 28.37 1.54 25.90
N ILE A 475 29.32 2.38 26.28
CA ILE A 475 30.55 2.66 25.55
C ILE A 475 31.70 2.52 26.55
N ASP A 476 32.80 1.89 26.15
CA ASP A 476 34.01 1.74 26.97
C ASP A 476 34.83 3.06 27.02
N GLU A 477 35.92 3.04 27.81
CA GLU A 477 36.83 4.19 28.00
C GLU A 477 37.52 4.68 26.68
N ASN A 478 37.57 3.79 25.68
CA ASN A 478 38.16 4.06 24.38
C ASN A 478 37.13 4.46 23.30
N GLY A 479 35.85 4.62 23.66
CA GLY A 479 34.76 4.93 22.73
C GLY A 479 34.22 3.72 21.98
N GLY A 480 34.61 2.49 22.35
CA GLY A 480 34.12 1.24 21.77
C GLY A 480 32.74 0.85 22.32
N TRP A 481 31.91 0.28 21.47
CA TRP A 481 30.57 -0.16 21.89
C TRP A 481 30.63 -1.41 22.75
N LEU A 482 29.88 -1.42 23.86
CA LEU A 482 29.67 -2.55 24.74
C LEU A 482 28.30 -3.17 24.47
N ILE A 483 28.25 -4.50 24.42
CA ILE A 483 27.02 -5.27 24.17
C ILE A 483 26.79 -6.28 25.30
N GLU A 484 25.52 -6.62 25.50
CA GLU A 484 25.09 -7.74 26.32
C GLU A 484 25.15 -9.02 25.50
N SER A 485 26.02 -9.95 25.85
CA SER A 485 26.17 -11.24 25.19
C SER A 485 24.97 -12.18 25.45
N ALA A 486 24.98 -13.37 24.84
CA ALA A 486 23.90 -14.34 24.95
C ALA A 486 23.68 -14.83 26.39
N ASP A 487 24.74 -14.95 27.16
CA ASP A 487 24.75 -15.36 28.58
C ASP A 487 24.49 -14.22 29.59
N GLY A 488 24.29 -12.98 29.07
CA GLY A 488 24.03 -11.79 29.88
C GLY A 488 25.26 -11.03 30.35
N THR A 489 26.49 -11.51 30.06
CA THR A 489 27.72 -10.78 30.38
C THR A 489 27.94 -9.60 29.41
N VAL A 490 28.70 -8.60 29.85
CA VAL A 490 29.05 -7.43 29.02
C VAL A 490 30.39 -7.68 28.34
N LYS A 491 30.45 -7.42 27.02
CA LYS A 491 31.68 -7.54 26.25
C LYS A 491 31.77 -6.45 25.16
N SER A 492 32.95 -6.29 24.59
CA SER A 492 33.16 -5.40 23.45
C SER A 492 32.37 -5.86 22.23
N PHE A 493 31.83 -4.92 21.45
CA PHE A 493 31.20 -5.22 20.16
C PHE A 493 32.18 -5.87 19.17
N ALA A 494 33.49 -5.60 19.30
CA ALA A 494 34.50 -6.26 18.48
C ALA A 494 34.51 -7.80 18.64
N ASP A 495 34.10 -8.30 19.83
CA ASP A 495 33.99 -9.73 20.14
C ASP A 495 32.59 -10.30 19.92
N ALA A 496 31.69 -9.54 19.31
CA ALA A 496 30.30 -9.92 19.11
C ALA A 496 30.18 -11.15 18.19
N GLN A 497 29.38 -12.11 18.64
CA GLN A 497 29.03 -13.30 17.88
C GLN A 497 27.58 -13.18 17.35
N ALA A 498 27.26 -13.92 16.31
CA ALA A 498 25.88 -13.99 15.79
C ALA A 498 24.88 -14.51 16.86
N SER A 499 25.34 -15.38 17.77
CA SER A 499 24.58 -15.92 18.90
C SER A 499 24.24 -14.89 19.98
N ASP A 500 24.92 -13.73 20.00
CA ASP A 500 24.63 -12.65 20.96
C ASP A 500 23.46 -11.76 20.52
N ARG A 501 22.98 -11.95 19.30
CA ARG A 501 21.79 -11.26 18.84
C ARG A 501 20.56 -11.74 19.60
N LYS A 502 19.72 -10.81 20.01
CA LYS A 502 18.48 -11.06 20.74
C LYS A 502 17.38 -10.10 20.31
N VAL A 503 16.16 -10.35 20.74
CA VAL A 503 15.07 -9.36 20.58
C VAL A 503 15.36 -8.19 21.52
N ILE A 504 15.55 -7.00 20.95
CA ILE A 504 15.93 -5.77 21.67
C ILE A 504 14.78 -4.75 21.80
N GLY A 505 13.68 -4.99 21.14
CA GLY A 505 12.51 -4.14 21.18
C GLY A 505 11.46 -4.58 20.15
N ASN A 506 10.41 -3.81 20.01
CA ASN A 506 9.37 -4.03 19.02
C ASN A 506 8.97 -2.70 18.34
N ALA A 507 8.79 -2.72 17.02
CA ALA A 507 8.45 -1.55 16.22
C ALA A 507 6.97 -1.15 16.30
N LEU A 508 6.09 -2.04 16.83
CA LEU A 508 4.67 -1.73 16.93
C LEU A 508 4.45 -0.70 18.05
N PRO A 509 3.59 0.31 17.84
CA PRO A 509 3.20 1.25 18.89
C PRO A 509 2.65 0.49 20.11
N LYS A 510 3.01 0.98 21.30
CA LYS A 510 2.50 0.46 22.58
C LYS A 510 1.28 1.24 23.01
#